data_ba4b0f94e0d15b1a48ad428a874cae4f
#
_entry.id   ba4b0f94e0d15b1a48ad428a874cae4f
#
_cell.length_a   1.000
_cell.length_b   1.000
_cell.length_c   1.000
_cell.angle_alpha   90.00
_cell.angle_beta   90.00
_cell.angle_gamma   90.00
#
_symmetry.space_group_name_H-M   'P 1'
#
loop_
_entity.id
_entity.type
_entity.pdbx_description
1 polymer ?
#
loop_
_entity_poly.entity_id
_entity_poly.type
_entity_poly.pdbx_seq_one_letter_code
_entity_poly.pdbx_strand_id
1 'polypeptide(L)'
;MQVAHKIRFAIAAAVLLVGAQAVSAQSCQFEKNAIDAITETQVKVTQPVTVAKLNNNPLYFKAQSIGSKYRFLKMRYYKYNNFSIDESREISLRLTTNEEIVIYPRHAAGDTIRSTVESSSAMLIYPISAEQYEKLKRYPVTTFKYFVTTGFIEVPIKENKQTKIMGILNCID
;
A
#
# COMPACT_ATOMS: atom_id res chain seq x y z
N MET A 1 -73.42 -28.07 -4.85
CA MET A 1 -72.03 -28.59 -5.18
C MET A 1 -71.10 -27.41 -5.27
N GLN A 2 -70.31 -27.15 -4.20
CA GLN A 2 -69.29 -26.12 -4.19
C GLN A 2 -67.92 -26.76 -4.20
N VAL A 3 -67.15 -26.51 -5.27
CA VAL A 3 -65.78 -26.98 -5.40
C VAL A 3 -64.85 -25.89 -4.85
N ALA A 4 -64.26 -26.18 -3.71
CA ALA A 4 -63.29 -25.29 -3.05
C ALA A 4 -61.93 -25.44 -3.73
N HIS A 5 -61.47 -24.42 -4.41
CA HIS A 5 -60.09 -24.33 -4.91
C HIS A 5 -59.13 -23.94 -3.77
N LYS A 6 -58.32 -24.91 -3.36
CA LYS A 6 -57.19 -24.65 -2.46
C LYS A 6 -56.01 -24.13 -3.26
N ILE A 7 -55.76 -22.82 -3.17
CA ILE A 7 -54.55 -22.22 -3.67
C ILE A 7 -53.44 -22.44 -2.63
N ARG A 8 -52.46 -23.26 -3.00
CA ARG A 8 -51.23 -23.46 -2.21
C ARG A 8 -50.24 -22.39 -2.62
N PHE A 9 -50.04 -21.41 -1.76
CA PHE A 9 -48.92 -20.50 -1.88
C PHE A 9 -47.63 -21.22 -1.48
N ALA A 10 -46.77 -21.49 -2.47
CA ALA A 10 -45.43 -21.94 -2.24
C ALA A 10 -44.57 -20.68 -1.99
N ILE A 11 -44.21 -20.43 -0.74
CA ILE A 11 -43.25 -19.41 -0.36
C ILE A 11 -41.86 -19.94 -0.71
N ALA A 12 -41.29 -19.50 -1.84
CA ALA A 12 -39.88 -19.72 -2.16
C ALA A 12 -39.03 -18.79 -1.31
N ALA A 13 -38.48 -19.29 -0.20
CA ALA A 13 -37.45 -18.59 0.57
C ALA A 13 -36.16 -18.59 -0.24
N ALA A 14 -35.93 -17.49 -0.96
CA ALA A 14 -34.62 -17.21 -1.57
C ALA A 14 -33.61 -16.87 -0.45
N VAL A 15 -32.84 -17.87 -0.02
CA VAL A 15 -31.70 -17.68 0.86
C VAL A 15 -30.61 -16.96 0.04
N LEU A 16 -30.53 -15.66 0.20
CA LEU A 16 -29.39 -14.86 -0.26
C LEU A 16 -28.15 -15.28 0.55
N LEU A 17 -27.41 -16.24 0.01
CA LEU A 17 -26.04 -16.52 0.43
C LEU A 17 -25.17 -15.32 0.03
N VAL A 18 -25.10 -14.31 0.90
CA VAL A 18 -24.07 -13.29 0.85
C VAL A 18 -22.76 -14.03 1.14
N GLY A 19 -22.06 -14.38 0.08
CA GLY A 19 -20.71 -14.93 0.17
C GLY A 19 -19.82 -13.90 0.86
N ALA A 20 -19.65 -14.03 2.17
CA ALA A 20 -18.58 -13.36 2.88
C ALA A 20 -17.29 -13.88 2.26
N GLN A 21 -16.71 -13.10 1.33
CA GLN A 21 -15.35 -13.33 0.90
C GLN A 21 -14.49 -13.20 2.15
N ALA A 22 -14.05 -14.34 2.68
CA ALA A 22 -13.04 -14.39 3.70
C ALA A 22 -11.80 -13.68 3.13
N VAL A 23 -11.65 -12.41 3.46
CA VAL A 23 -10.39 -11.71 3.26
C VAL A 23 -9.39 -12.53 4.05
N SER A 24 -8.60 -13.32 3.33
CA SER A 24 -7.51 -14.09 3.93
C SER A 24 -6.72 -13.13 4.79
N ALA A 25 -6.82 -13.27 6.11
CA ALA A 25 -6.11 -12.46 7.07
C ALA A 25 -4.62 -12.66 6.77
N GLN A 26 -4.03 -11.74 6.02
CA GLN A 26 -2.62 -11.75 5.74
C GLN A 26 -1.91 -11.65 7.09
N SER A 27 -1.22 -12.71 7.50
CA SER A 27 -0.48 -12.71 8.75
C SER A 27 0.52 -11.55 8.72
N CYS A 28 0.35 -10.58 9.61
CA CYS A 28 1.22 -9.42 9.67
C CYS A 28 2.62 -9.83 10.07
N GLN A 29 3.56 -9.63 9.19
CA GLN A 29 4.97 -9.85 9.46
C GLN A 29 5.67 -8.52 9.70
N PHE A 30 6.37 -8.42 10.82
CA PHE A 30 7.06 -7.20 11.21
C PHE A 30 8.58 -7.38 11.17
N GLU A 31 9.27 -6.34 10.72
CA GLU A 31 10.70 -6.15 10.91
C GLU A 31 10.96 -5.53 12.30
N LYS A 32 10.05 -4.63 12.74
CA LYS A 32 10.05 -4.05 14.08
C LYS A 32 8.61 -3.94 14.57
N ASN A 33 8.36 -4.39 15.80
CA ASN A 33 7.10 -4.19 16.50
C ASN A 33 7.45 -4.08 18.00
N ALA A 34 7.82 -2.88 18.44
CA ALA A 34 8.33 -2.65 19.77
C ALA A 34 8.01 -1.23 20.26
N ILE A 35 8.02 -1.04 21.56
CA ILE A 35 8.01 0.28 22.19
C ILE A 35 9.41 0.87 22.10
N ASP A 36 9.50 2.09 21.59
CA ASP A 36 10.74 2.86 21.59
C ASP A 36 11.08 3.30 23.03
N ALA A 37 12.28 2.95 23.50
CA ALA A 37 12.67 3.13 24.89
C ALA A 37 12.82 4.61 25.32
N ILE A 38 13.01 5.52 24.35
CA ILE A 38 13.20 6.95 24.63
C ILE A 38 11.86 7.69 24.60
N THR A 39 11.05 7.40 23.61
CA THR A 39 9.78 8.12 23.39
C THR A 39 8.58 7.41 23.96
N GLU A 40 8.77 6.20 24.52
CA GLU A 40 7.72 5.29 25.03
C GLU A 40 6.60 5.05 24.01
N THR A 41 6.91 5.21 22.73
CA THR A 41 5.93 5.15 21.65
C THR A 41 6.05 3.82 20.91
N GLN A 42 4.91 3.18 20.65
CA GLN A 42 4.87 1.96 19.82
C GLN A 42 5.35 2.27 18.39
N VAL A 43 6.34 1.52 17.92
CA VAL A 43 6.84 1.58 16.55
C VAL A 43 6.59 0.25 15.86
N LYS A 44 5.81 0.25 14.80
CA LYS A 44 5.60 -0.91 13.93
C LYS A 44 6.25 -0.65 12.58
N VAL A 45 7.01 -1.61 12.05
CA VAL A 45 7.57 -1.60 10.69
C VAL A 45 7.31 -2.97 10.08
N THR A 46 6.59 -3.02 8.98
CA THR A 46 6.29 -4.30 8.31
C THR A 46 7.50 -4.84 7.56
N GLN A 47 7.51 -6.15 7.30
CA GLN A 47 8.40 -6.74 6.31
C GLN A 47 8.13 -6.13 4.92
N PRO A 48 9.15 -6.07 4.04
CA PRO A 48 8.99 -5.52 2.70
C PRO A 48 8.11 -6.42 1.82
N VAL A 49 7.25 -5.79 1.03
CA VAL A 49 6.48 -6.48 -0.01
C VAL A 49 6.90 -5.99 -1.38
N THR A 50 7.05 -6.91 -2.34
CA THR A 50 7.31 -6.54 -3.74
C THR A 50 6.01 -6.15 -4.42
N VAL A 51 5.93 -4.90 -4.89
CA VAL A 51 4.73 -4.36 -5.54
C VAL A 51 4.84 -4.38 -7.06
N ALA A 52 6.00 -4.00 -7.59
CA ALA A 52 6.25 -3.93 -9.02
C ALA A 52 7.71 -4.28 -9.33
N LYS A 53 8.09 -4.13 -10.59
CA LYS A 53 9.48 -4.15 -11.02
C LYS A 53 9.79 -2.87 -11.78
N LEU A 54 10.92 -2.25 -11.48
CA LEU A 54 11.47 -1.11 -12.20
C LEU A 54 12.77 -1.58 -12.85
N ASN A 55 12.87 -1.48 -14.17
CA ASN A 55 14.04 -1.97 -14.91
C ASN A 55 14.46 -3.40 -14.50
N ASN A 56 13.49 -4.32 -14.46
CA ASN A 56 13.66 -5.71 -14.00
C ASN A 56 14.02 -5.88 -12.51
N ASN A 57 14.30 -4.82 -11.76
CA ASN A 57 14.56 -4.88 -10.34
C ASN A 57 13.29 -4.72 -9.51
N PRO A 58 13.15 -5.45 -8.40
CA PRO A 58 11.97 -5.35 -7.58
C PRO A 58 11.86 -4.00 -6.89
N LEU A 59 10.65 -3.45 -6.90
CA LEU A 59 10.22 -2.30 -6.13
C LEU A 59 9.56 -2.79 -4.84
N TYR A 60 10.13 -2.43 -3.70
CA TYR A 60 9.64 -2.84 -2.40
C TYR A 60 8.95 -1.70 -1.67
N PHE A 61 7.88 -2.04 -0.96
CA PHE A 61 7.24 -1.16 0.00
C PHE A 61 7.21 -1.77 1.40
N LYS A 62 7.34 -0.91 2.41
CA LYS A 62 7.09 -1.20 3.82
C LYS A 62 6.14 -0.16 4.38
N ALA A 63 5.32 -0.54 5.33
CA ALA A 63 4.53 0.41 6.13
C ALA A 63 5.20 0.60 7.48
N GLN A 64 5.16 1.82 7.99
CA GLN A 64 5.61 2.15 9.34
C GLN A 64 4.58 3.00 10.05
N SER A 65 4.32 2.70 11.33
CA SER A 65 3.65 3.61 12.26
C SER A 65 4.54 3.97 13.43
N ILE A 66 4.35 5.21 13.93
CA ILE A 66 4.94 5.70 15.18
C ILE A 66 3.76 6.21 16.01
N GLY A 67 3.41 5.45 17.05
CA GLY A 67 2.19 5.62 17.79
C GLY A 67 0.94 5.51 16.89
N SER A 68 -0.15 6.12 17.34
CA SER A 68 -1.40 6.21 16.58
C SER A 68 -1.43 7.34 15.55
N LYS A 69 -0.46 8.26 15.60
CA LYS A 69 -0.50 9.54 14.88
C LYS A 69 0.22 9.53 13.53
N TYR A 70 1.40 8.92 13.47
CA TYR A 70 2.26 9.03 12.29
C TYR A 70 2.25 7.74 11.49
N ARG A 71 2.03 7.87 10.19
CA ARG A 71 2.03 6.78 9.22
C ARG A 71 2.97 7.11 8.07
N PHE A 72 3.74 6.11 7.64
CA PHE A 72 4.70 6.27 6.54
C PHE A 72 4.60 5.07 5.61
N LEU A 73 4.73 5.35 4.33
CA LEU A 73 5.03 4.37 3.31
C LEU A 73 6.53 4.50 2.98
N LYS A 74 7.29 3.44 3.14
CA LYS A 74 8.71 3.40 2.80
C LYS A 74 8.87 2.64 1.50
N MET A 75 9.52 3.25 0.54
CA MET A 75 9.80 2.67 -0.77
C MET A 75 11.29 2.39 -0.90
N ARG A 76 11.64 1.17 -1.29
CA ARG A 76 13.01 0.79 -1.64
C ARG A 76 13.08 0.38 -3.10
N TYR A 77 14.00 0.97 -3.84
CA TYR A 77 14.32 0.60 -5.21
C TYR A 77 15.83 0.46 -5.41
N TYR A 78 16.22 -0.25 -6.47
CA TYR A 78 17.62 -0.38 -6.83
C TYR A 78 17.98 0.65 -7.90
N LYS A 79 19.05 1.41 -7.63
CA LYS A 79 19.68 2.31 -8.61
C LYS A 79 20.47 1.43 -9.57
N TYR A 80 20.35 1.70 -10.85
CA TYR A 80 21.04 0.91 -11.87
C TYR A 80 21.43 1.82 -13.03
N ASN A 81 22.72 1.81 -13.48
CA ASN A 81 23.25 2.48 -14.67
C ASN A 81 22.34 3.59 -15.21
N ASN A 82 22.42 4.82 -14.84
CA ASN A 82 21.61 5.95 -15.31
C ASN A 82 20.10 5.90 -14.98
N PHE A 83 19.60 4.84 -14.31
CA PHE A 83 18.23 4.82 -13.82
C PHE A 83 18.20 5.33 -12.39
N SER A 84 17.59 6.49 -12.20
CA SER A 84 17.36 7.08 -10.88
C SER A 84 15.95 7.65 -10.84
N ILE A 85 15.22 7.35 -9.76
CA ILE A 85 14.00 8.09 -9.43
C ILE A 85 14.43 9.46 -8.94
N ASP A 86 13.70 10.51 -9.33
CA ASP A 86 13.87 11.83 -8.74
C ASP A 86 13.34 11.76 -7.29
N GLU A 87 14.27 11.63 -6.36
CA GLU A 87 14.00 11.43 -4.94
C GLU A 87 13.40 12.69 -4.28
N SER A 88 13.41 13.82 -4.96
CA SER A 88 12.80 15.09 -4.50
C SER A 88 11.32 15.21 -4.87
N ARG A 89 10.84 14.38 -5.79
CA ARG A 89 9.49 14.44 -6.35
C ARG A 89 8.53 13.50 -5.64
N GLU A 90 7.28 13.82 -5.83
CA GLU A 90 6.15 12.99 -5.41
C GLU A 90 6.13 11.63 -6.10
N ILE A 91 5.45 10.69 -5.46
CA ILE A 91 4.92 9.49 -6.12
C ILE A 91 3.40 9.58 -6.19
N SER A 92 2.82 8.90 -7.15
CA SER A 92 1.37 8.78 -7.24
C SER A 92 0.96 7.31 -7.30
N LEU A 93 -0.10 7.00 -6.57
CA LEU A 93 -0.71 5.67 -6.47
C LEU A 93 -2.15 5.77 -6.97
N ARG A 94 -2.44 5.16 -8.14
CA ARG A 94 -3.81 5.10 -8.66
C ARG A 94 -4.53 3.91 -8.07
N LEU A 95 -5.71 4.14 -7.52
CA LEU A 95 -6.57 3.14 -6.90
C LEU A 95 -7.49 2.46 -7.93
N THR A 96 -8.10 1.35 -7.55
CA THR A 96 -9.16 0.69 -8.34
C THR A 96 -10.37 1.59 -8.60
N THR A 97 -10.57 2.62 -7.79
CA THR A 97 -11.60 3.66 -7.97
C THR A 97 -11.24 4.72 -9.01
N ASN A 98 -10.08 4.61 -9.67
CA ASN A 98 -9.45 5.63 -10.53
C ASN A 98 -9.01 6.90 -9.80
N GLU A 99 -9.14 6.97 -8.48
CA GLU A 99 -8.59 8.07 -7.69
C GLU A 99 -7.05 7.96 -7.64
N GLU A 100 -6.38 9.09 -7.69
CA GLU A 100 -4.93 9.20 -7.61
C GLU A 100 -4.52 9.78 -6.25
N ILE A 101 -3.72 9.03 -5.50
CA ILE A 101 -3.16 9.45 -4.22
C ILE A 101 -1.73 9.93 -4.45
N VAL A 102 -1.52 11.24 -4.34
CA VAL A 102 -0.19 11.87 -4.49
C VAL A 102 0.45 12.00 -3.11
N ILE A 103 1.69 11.51 -2.97
CA ILE A 103 2.42 11.50 -1.71
C ILE A 103 3.81 12.07 -1.95
N TYR A 104 4.20 13.03 -1.10
CA TYR A 104 5.50 13.70 -1.18
C TYR A 104 6.52 13.04 -0.26
N PRO A 105 7.79 12.92 -0.68
CA PRO A 105 8.84 12.37 0.15
C PRO A 105 9.14 13.31 1.33
N ARG A 106 9.52 12.71 2.46
CA ARG A 106 10.05 13.46 3.57
C ARG A 106 11.55 13.65 3.34
N HIS A 107 11.96 14.87 3.10
CA HIS A 107 13.35 15.25 3.24
C HIS A 107 13.61 15.58 4.71
N ALA A 108 14.44 14.81 5.38
CA ALA A 108 14.95 15.24 6.67
C ALA A 108 15.84 16.47 6.42
N ALA A 109 15.60 17.56 7.16
CA ALA A 109 16.48 18.72 7.10
C ALA A 109 17.91 18.26 7.50
N GLY A 110 18.85 18.31 6.57
CA GLY A 110 20.24 17.85 6.77
C GLY A 110 20.54 16.43 6.27
N ASP A 111 19.54 15.62 5.90
CA ASP A 111 19.76 14.41 5.14
C ASP A 111 20.07 14.76 3.67
N THR A 112 21.31 15.13 3.44
CA THR A 112 21.91 14.81 2.14
C THR A 112 21.73 13.30 2.05
N ILE A 113 20.86 12.82 1.16
CA ILE A 113 20.83 11.41 0.80
C ILE A 113 22.24 11.12 0.32
N ARG A 114 23.09 10.64 1.22
CA ARG A 114 24.45 10.20 0.87
C ARG A 114 24.24 8.92 0.08
N SER A 115 23.95 9.11 -1.19
CA SER A 115 24.26 8.13 -2.21
C SER A 115 25.77 7.95 -2.17
N THR A 116 26.25 7.16 -1.20
CA THR A 116 27.59 6.60 -1.35
C THR A 116 27.55 5.86 -2.65
N VAL A 117 28.51 6.08 -3.51
CA VAL A 117 28.68 5.51 -4.86
C VAL A 117 28.53 3.97 -4.88
N GLU A 118 28.53 3.33 -3.72
CA GLU A 118 28.44 1.88 -3.52
C GLU A 118 27.04 1.37 -3.17
N SER A 119 26.07 2.24 -2.82
CA SER A 119 24.74 1.73 -2.48
C SER A 119 23.90 1.60 -3.76
N SER A 120 23.77 0.38 -4.22
CA SER A 120 22.90 0.02 -5.36
C SER A 120 21.41 0.21 -5.07
N SER A 121 21.01 0.73 -3.92
CA SER A 121 19.61 0.92 -3.54
C SER A 121 19.38 2.21 -2.76
N ALA A 122 18.18 2.78 -2.90
CA ALA A 122 17.72 3.92 -2.11
C ALA A 122 16.45 3.55 -1.33
N MET A 123 16.28 4.17 -0.15
CA MET A 123 15.07 4.08 0.66
C MET A 123 14.46 5.48 0.77
N LEU A 124 13.26 5.64 0.27
CA LEU A 124 12.48 6.87 0.34
C LEU A 124 11.36 6.72 1.36
N ILE A 125 11.10 7.78 2.12
CA ILE A 125 10.08 7.80 3.18
C ILE A 125 9.01 8.81 2.80
N TYR A 126 7.77 8.33 2.71
CA TYR A 126 6.61 9.11 2.34
C TYR A 126 5.65 9.16 3.53
N PRO A 127 5.48 10.31 4.20
CA PRO A 127 4.44 10.47 5.20
C PRO A 127 3.06 10.38 4.54
N ILE A 128 2.13 9.72 5.19
CA ILE A 128 0.76 9.52 4.68
C ILE A 128 -0.19 10.27 5.62
N SER A 129 -1.08 11.09 5.07
CA SER A 129 -2.15 11.71 5.84
C SER A 129 -3.17 10.67 6.31
N ALA A 130 -3.99 11.02 7.32
CA ALA A 130 -5.05 10.13 7.79
C ALA A 130 -6.03 9.75 6.67
N GLU A 131 -6.39 10.71 5.82
CA GLU A 131 -7.29 10.48 4.68
C GLU A 131 -6.67 9.53 3.65
N GLN A 132 -5.40 9.78 3.25
CA GLN A 132 -4.66 8.91 2.33
C GLN A 132 -4.52 7.50 2.88
N TYR A 133 -4.26 7.38 4.19
CA TYR A 133 -4.15 6.10 4.89
C TYR A 133 -5.44 5.28 4.79
N GLU A 134 -6.58 5.89 5.10
CA GLU A 134 -7.88 5.21 5.03
C GLU A 134 -8.23 4.76 3.59
N LYS A 135 -7.93 5.59 2.60
CA LYS A 135 -8.14 5.22 1.18
C LYS A 135 -7.24 4.06 0.76
N LEU A 136 -5.95 4.11 1.09
CA LEU A 136 -4.97 3.07 0.75
C LEU A 136 -5.22 1.74 1.50
N LYS A 137 -5.83 1.77 2.68
CA LYS A 137 -6.29 0.58 3.41
C LYS A 137 -7.51 -0.09 2.78
N ARG A 138 -8.34 0.68 2.09
CA ARG A 138 -9.62 0.23 1.55
C ARG A 138 -9.52 -0.23 0.10
N TYR A 139 -8.73 0.46 -0.71
CA TYR A 139 -8.72 0.26 -2.16
C TYR A 139 -7.35 -0.23 -2.65
N PRO A 140 -7.31 -1.32 -3.45
CA PRO A 140 -6.09 -1.79 -4.10
C PRO A 140 -5.47 -0.74 -5.01
N VAL A 141 -4.13 -0.75 -5.11
CA VAL A 141 -3.37 0.14 -6.00
C VAL A 141 -3.15 -0.55 -7.34
N THR A 142 -3.58 0.07 -8.43
CA THR A 142 -3.49 -0.48 -9.80
C THR A 142 -2.27 0.03 -10.57
N THR A 143 -1.82 1.25 -10.27
CA THR A 143 -0.70 1.89 -10.98
C THR A 143 0.16 2.67 -10.00
N PHE A 144 1.47 2.57 -10.19
CA PHE A 144 2.48 3.36 -9.51
C PHE A 144 3.12 4.31 -10.52
N LYS A 145 3.13 5.61 -10.19
CA LYS A 145 3.76 6.66 -10.98
C LYS A 145 4.86 7.33 -10.19
N TYR A 146 5.98 7.56 -10.83
CA TYR A 146 7.13 8.22 -10.25
C TYR A 146 7.84 9.09 -11.27
N PHE A 147 8.66 10.03 -10.78
CA PHE A 147 9.40 10.95 -11.63
C PHE A 147 10.85 10.49 -11.81
N VAL A 148 11.37 10.76 -12.98
CA VAL A 148 12.77 10.62 -13.37
C VAL A 148 13.23 11.96 -14.00
N THR A 149 14.50 12.12 -14.23
CA THR A 149 15.06 13.37 -14.80
C THR A 149 14.38 13.83 -16.09
N THR A 150 13.89 12.89 -16.88
CA THR A 150 13.29 13.16 -18.21
C THR A 150 11.77 13.24 -18.19
N GLY A 151 11.11 13.17 -17.03
CA GLY A 151 9.65 13.21 -16.91
C GLY A 151 9.11 12.24 -15.87
N PHE A 152 8.01 11.57 -16.19
CA PHE A 152 7.41 10.57 -15.31
C PHE A 152 7.28 9.21 -16.00
N ILE A 153 7.23 8.16 -15.19
CA ILE A 153 6.99 6.78 -15.63
C ILE A 153 5.80 6.21 -14.85
N GLU A 154 4.87 5.60 -15.55
CA GLU A 154 3.77 4.84 -14.97
C GLU A 154 4.05 3.35 -15.09
N VAL A 155 3.88 2.63 -13.98
CA VAL A 155 4.06 1.19 -13.89
C VAL A 155 2.76 0.54 -13.46
N PRO A 156 2.12 -0.26 -14.31
CA PRO A 156 0.95 -1.01 -13.91
C PRO A 156 1.33 -2.09 -12.90
N ILE A 157 0.54 -2.22 -11.85
CA ILE A 157 0.72 -3.24 -10.81
C ILE A 157 -0.07 -4.48 -11.21
N LYS A 158 0.59 -5.63 -11.30
CA LYS A 158 -0.06 -6.90 -11.61
C LYS A 158 -1.17 -7.19 -10.60
N GLU A 159 -2.29 -7.73 -11.04
CA GLU A 159 -3.50 -7.98 -10.25
C GLU A 159 -3.20 -8.68 -8.92
N ASN A 160 -2.39 -9.73 -8.93
CA ASN A 160 -2.00 -10.47 -7.74
C ASN A 160 -1.10 -9.68 -6.76
N LYS A 161 -0.74 -8.44 -7.08
CA LYS A 161 0.09 -7.55 -6.24
C LYS A 161 -0.62 -6.26 -5.83
N GLN A 162 -1.78 -5.96 -6.40
CA GLN A 162 -2.51 -4.71 -6.15
C GLN A 162 -2.92 -4.54 -4.67
N THR A 163 -3.17 -5.63 -3.97
CA THR A 163 -3.53 -5.63 -2.55
C THR A 163 -2.34 -5.55 -1.59
N LYS A 164 -1.09 -5.57 -2.10
CA LYS A 164 0.10 -5.63 -1.23
C LYS A 164 0.30 -4.39 -0.36
N ILE A 165 0.09 -3.19 -0.93
CA ILE A 165 0.18 -1.94 -0.16
C ILE A 165 -0.93 -1.89 0.88
N MET A 166 -2.16 -2.22 0.49
CA MET A 166 -3.30 -2.33 1.39
C MET A 166 -3.02 -3.29 2.56
N GLY A 167 -2.46 -4.46 2.26
CA GLY A 167 -2.12 -5.47 3.27
C GLY A 167 -1.13 -4.98 4.32
N ILE A 168 -0.01 -4.34 3.91
CA ILE A 168 0.99 -3.85 4.87
C ILE A 168 0.48 -2.65 5.68
N LEU A 169 -0.40 -1.82 5.12
CA LEU A 169 -1.01 -0.71 5.85
C LEU A 169 -2.00 -1.20 6.90
N ASN A 170 -2.79 -2.23 6.61
CA ASN A 170 -3.68 -2.85 7.60
C ASN A 170 -2.90 -3.48 8.78
N CYS A 171 -1.64 -3.84 8.61
CA CYS A 171 -0.81 -4.38 9.67
C CYS A 171 -0.33 -3.32 10.70
N ILE A 172 -0.31 -2.06 10.34
CA ILE A 172 0.17 -0.97 11.22
C ILE A 172 -0.95 -0.16 11.86
N ASP A 173 -2.15 -0.65 11.75
CA ASP A 173 -3.35 -0.05 12.36
C ASP A 173 -3.28 -0.07 13.88
#